data_555ae473f5cf23283eca61532ae35c73
#
_entry.id   555ae473f5cf23283eca61532ae35c73
#
_cell.length_a   1.000
_cell.length_b   1.000
_cell.length_c   1.000
_cell.angle_alpha   90.00
_cell.angle_beta   90.00
_cell.angle_gamma   90.00
#
_symmetry.space_group_name_H-M   'P 1'
#
loop_
_entity.id
_entity.type
_entity.pdbx_description
1 polymer ?
#
loop_
_entity_poly.entity_id
_entity_poly.type
_entity_poly.pdbx_seq_one_letter_code
_entity_poly.pdbx_strand_id
1 'polypeptide(L)'
;MSAQVLERLVEETVALRRRVAHLETLEAAVHGQGARVYSTTAITLPSSTTASTISFNAERWDTDNCWSSGSPSRLTCNTPGIYVISAALQFAVNATGNRFVGIRLNGSTYIANDRRAAVANEGVVVAIATVYQLAAGDYVELRAAQTSGGNLDVVAVDNNSPEFAMVRVG
;
A
#
# COMPACT_ATOMS: atom_id res chain seq x y z
N MET A 1 -8.43 -18.33 -54.02
CA MET A 1 -8.47 -17.05 -53.30
C MET A 1 -7.61 -16.07 -54.10
N SER A 2 -8.12 -14.89 -54.45
CA SER A 2 -7.35 -13.93 -55.23
C SER A 2 -6.25 -13.27 -54.37
N ALA A 3 -5.15 -12.83 -55.00
CA ALA A 3 -4.06 -12.13 -54.31
C ALA A 3 -4.57 -10.90 -53.52
N GLN A 4 -5.53 -10.16 -54.09
CA GLN A 4 -6.18 -9.01 -53.46
C GLN A 4 -6.91 -9.36 -52.16
N VAL A 5 -7.58 -10.52 -52.07
CA VAL A 5 -8.28 -10.99 -50.87
C VAL A 5 -7.23 -11.33 -49.78
N LEU A 6 -6.11 -11.93 -50.15
CA LEU A 6 -5.03 -12.28 -49.23
C LEU A 6 -4.37 -11.03 -48.67
N GLU A 7 -4.08 -10.04 -49.51
CA GLU A 7 -3.49 -8.76 -49.14
C GLU A 7 -4.38 -8.03 -48.14
N ARG A 8 -5.68 -7.92 -48.38
CA ARG A 8 -6.66 -7.31 -47.50
C ARG A 8 -6.76 -8.04 -46.15
N LEU A 9 -6.72 -9.36 -46.12
CA LEU A 9 -6.73 -10.16 -44.91
C LEU A 9 -5.45 -9.91 -44.06
N VAL A 10 -4.31 -9.76 -44.72
CA VAL A 10 -3.06 -9.43 -44.04
C VAL A 10 -3.14 -8.03 -43.42
N GLU A 11 -3.61 -7.03 -44.14
CA GLU A 11 -3.79 -5.67 -43.61
C GLU A 11 -4.76 -5.62 -42.43
N GLU A 12 -5.90 -6.28 -42.52
CA GLU A 12 -6.89 -6.37 -41.44
C GLU A 12 -6.32 -7.09 -40.23
N THR A 13 -5.52 -8.14 -40.41
CA THR A 13 -4.85 -8.87 -39.33
C THR A 13 -3.84 -8.00 -38.60
N VAL A 14 -3.04 -7.22 -39.33
CA VAL A 14 -2.07 -6.28 -38.77
C VAL A 14 -2.78 -5.17 -37.97
N ALA A 15 -3.87 -4.63 -38.53
CA ALA A 15 -4.66 -3.61 -37.85
C ALA A 15 -5.31 -4.13 -36.55
N LEU A 16 -5.86 -5.35 -36.58
CA LEU A 16 -6.41 -6.02 -35.39
C LEU A 16 -5.34 -6.25 -34.31
N ARG A 17 -4.17 -6.76 -34.69
CA ARG A 17 -3.06 -6.94 -33.73
C ARG A 17 -2.65 -5.65 -33.05
N ARG A 18 -2.57 -4.53 -33.78
CA ARG A 18 -2.27 -3.21 -33.21
C ARG A 18 -3.34 -2.75 -32.23
N ARG A 19 -4.63 -2.99 -32.55
CA ARG A 19 -5.75 -2.66 -31.67
C ARG A 19 -5.75 -3.52 -30.41
N VAL A 20 -5.46 -4.81 -30.51
CA VAL A 20 -5.34 -5.72 -29.36
C VAL A 20 -4.21 -5.26 -28.45
N ALA A 21 -3.00 -5.01 -28.99
CA ALA A 21 -1.87 -4.51 -28.20
C ALA A 21 -2.17 -3.17 -27.51
N HIS A 22 -2.90 -2.29 -28.16
CA HIS A 22 -3.34 -1.02 -27.56
C HIS A 22 -4.36 -1.26 -26.42
N LEU A 23 -5.32 -2.16 -26.61
CA LEU A 23 -6.30 -2.51 -25.58
C LEU A 23 -5.63 -3.20 -24.38
N GLU A 24 -4.68 -4.10 -24.60
CA GLU A 24 -3.88 -4.73 -23.54
C GLU A 24 -3.08 -3.69 -22.74
N THR A 25 -2.53 -2.66 -23.40
CA THR A 25 -1.87 -1.54 -22.74
C THR A 25 -2.84 -0.71 -21.88
N LEU A 26 -4.05 -0.45 -22.40
CA LEU A 26 -5.09 0.26 -21.66
C LEU A 26 -5.61 -0.57 -20.48
N GLU A 27 -5.78 -1.86 -20.66
CA GLU A 27 -6.22 -2.78 -19.60
C GLU A 27 -5.19 -2.87 -18.48
N ALA A 28 -3.88 -2.95 -18.80
CA ALA A 28 -2.80 -2.89 -17.83
C ALA A 28 -2.74 -1.54 -17.09
N ALA A 29 -3.13 -0.43 -17.75
CA ALA A 29 -3.22 0.89 -17.13
C ALA A 29 -4.45 1.05 -16.22
N VAL A 30 -5.54 0.33 -16.50
CA VAL A 30 -6.80 0.33 -15.70
C VAL A 30 -6.67 -0.54 -14.45
N HIS A 31 -5.91 -1.63 -14.51
CA HIS A 31 -5.58 -2.40 -13.32
C HIS A 31 -4.46 -1.67 -12.57
N GLY A 32 -4.84 -0.83 -11.61
CA GLY A 32 -3.91 0.02 -10.86
C GLY A 32 -2.69 -0.76 -10.38
N GLN A 33 -1.51 -0.35 -10.83
CA GLN A 33 -0.23 -0.90 -10.37
C GLN A 33 -0.04 -0.56 -8.90
N GLY A 34 0.37 -1.55 -8.09
CA GLY A 34 0.54 -1.33 -6.67
C GLY A 34 0.45 -2.61 -5.87
N ALA A 35 0.32 -2.46 -4.56
CA ALA A 35 0.13 -3.57 -3.63
C ALA A 35 -0.73 -3.18 -2.44
N ARG A 36 -1.36 -4.19 -1.83
CA ARG A 36 -1.99 -4.11 -0.52
C ARG A 36 -1.50 -5.26 0.35
N VAL A 37 -0.89 -4.92 1.47
CA VAL A 37 -0.32 -5.86 2.43
C VAL A 37 -1.00 -5.76 3.78
N TYR A 38 -0.93 -6.84 4.56
CA TYR A 38 -1.53 -6.93 5.87
C TYR A 38 -0.72 -7.80 6.81
N SER A 39 -1.06 -7.80 8.10
CA SER A 39 -0.54 -8.77 9.06
C SER A 39 -1.64 -9.71 9.52
N THR A 40 -1.36 -11.00 9.48
CA THR A 40 -2.28 -12.04 9.98
C THR A 40 -2.26 -12.17 11.51
N THR A 41 -1.31 -11.49 12.17
CA THR A 41 -1.11 -11.52 13.62
C THR A 41 -1.03 -10.11 14.19
N ALA A 42 -1.38 -9.95 15.44
CA ALA A 42 -1.20 -8.70 16.15
C ALA A 42 0.28 -8.29 16.21
N ILE A 43 0.54 -6.99 16.21
CA ILE A 43 1.88 -6.40 16.30
C ILE A 43 2.00 -5.65 17.62
N THR A 44 2.82 -6.14 18.53
CA THR A 44 3.03 -5.50 19.83
C THR A 44 4.00 -4.33 19.70
N LEU A 45 3.58 -3.14 20.14
CA LEU A 45 4.37 -1.92 20.16
C LEU A 45 4.73 -1.52 21.60
N PRO A 46 5.98 -1.18 21.88
CA PRO A 46 6.36 -0.61 23.16
C PRO A 46 5.75 0.79 23.35
N SER A 47 5.56 1.21 24.61
CA SER A 47 5.20 2.60 24.90
C SER A 47 6.39 3.51 24.61
N SER A 48 6.27 4.33 23.57
CA SER A 48 7.36 5.23 23.13
C SER A 48 6.80 6.37 22.27
N THR A 49 7.45 7.50 22.30
CA THR A 49 7.24 8.61 21.35
C THR A 49 7.98 8.37 20.03
N THR A 50 8.97 7.47 20.03
CA THR A 50 9.69 7.06 18.82
C THR A 50 8.88 5.98 18.10
N ALA A 51 8.49 6.25 16.87
CA ALA A 51 7.69 5.32 16.10
C ALA A 51 8.49 4.10 15.64
N SER A 52 7.92 2.92 15.81
CA SER A 52 8.42 1.66 15.27
C SER A 52 8.00 1.49 13.81
N THR A 53 8.81 0.79 13.02
CA THR A 53 8.42 0.37 11.66
C THR A 53 7.49 -0.83 11.77
N ILE A 54 6.40 -0.82 11.01
CA ILE A 54 5.45 -1.92 10.92
C ILE A 54 5.89 -2.88 9.84
N SER A 55 5.91 -4.16 10.14
CA SER A 55 6.18 -5.23 9.17
C SER A 55 4.92 -6.01 8.89
N PHE A 56 4.75 -6.42 7.63
CA PHE A 56 3.62 -7.20 7.15
C PHE A 56 4.08 -8.61 6.79
N ASN A 57 3.20 -9.58 6.87
CA ASN A 57 3.54 -10.98 6.60
C ASN A 57 2.69 -11.64 5.50
N ALA A 58 1.78 -10.87 4.91
CA ALA A 58 0.93 -11.34 3.82
C ALA A 58 0.51 -10.17 2.91
N GLU A 59 0.15 -10.51 1.69
CA GLU A 59 -0.41 -9.60 0.71
C GLU A 59 -1.84 -9.98 0.34
N ARG A 60 -2.68 -9.00 0.07
CA ARG A 60 -3.98 -9.21 -0.55
C ARG A 60 -3.86 -9.30 -2.05
N TRP A 61 -3.02 -8.46 -2.61
CA TRP A 61 -2.64 -8.42 -4.01
C TRP A 61 -1.36 -7.57 -4.16
N ASP A 62 -0.56 -7.90 -5.15
CA ASP A 62 0.60 -7.14 -5.61
C ASP A 62 0.70 -7.29 -7.13
N THR A 63 0.44 -6.21 -7.86
CA THR A 63 0.40 -6.18 -9.32
C THR A 63 1.66 -5.60 -9.96
N ASP A 64 2.60 -5.10 -9.15
CA ASP A 64 3.83 -4.46 -9.61
C ASP A 64 5.06 -4.90 -8.80
N ASN A 65 4.98 -6.03 -8.07
CA ASN A 65 6.03 -6.56 -7.20
C ASN A 65 6.55 -5.51 -6.19
N CYS A 66 5.62 -4.75 -5.62
CA CYS A 66 5.93 -3.67 -4.70
C CYS A 66 6.40 -4.17 -3.33
N TRP A 67 6.00 -5.39 -2.94
CA TRP A 67 6.30 -5.98 -1.64
C TRP A 67 7.06 -7.30 -1.76
N SER A 68 7.85 -7.62 -0.75
CA SER A 68 8.47 -8.94 -0.61
C SER A 68 8.68 -9.30 0.86
N SER A 69 8.66 -10.60 1.17
CA SER A 69 8.96 -11.12 2.52
C SER A 69 10.39 -10.82 2.98
N GLY A 70 11.32 -10.56 2.05
CA GLY A 70 12.70 -10.15 2.36
C GLY A 70 12.82 -8.67 2.80
N SER A 71 11.81 -7.86 2.52
CA SER A 71 11.71 -6.45 2.94
C SER A 71 10.30 -6.15 3.47
N PRO A 72 9.84 -6.80 4.55
CA PRO A 72 8.44 -6.92 4.94
C PRO A 72 7.79 -5.60 5.38
N SER A 73 8.59 -4.56 5.62
CA SER A 73 8.10 -3.25 6.09
C SER A 73 7.92 -2.22 4.97
N ARG A 74 8.20 -2.59 3.71
CA ARG A 74 8.28 -1.64 2.59
C ARG A 74 7.30 -1.98 1.48
N LEU A 75 6.73 -0.92 0.88
CA LEU A 75 6.17 -0.97 -0.46
C LEU A 75 7.09 -0.16 -1.37
N THR A 76 7.71 -0.82 -2.34
CA THR A 76 8.67 -0.20 -3.27
C THR A 76 7.97 0.16 -4.58
N CYS A 77 8.20 1.37 -5.06
CA CYS A 77 7.70 1.82 -6.35
C CYS A 77 8.57 1.26 -7.48
N ASN A 78 8.05 0.34 -8.28
CA ASN A 78 8.74 -0.16 -9.46
C ASN A 78 8.36 0.64 -10.72
N THR A 79 7.10 1.01 -10.86
CA THR A 79 6.64 1.87 -11.95
C THR A 79 6.44 3.30 -11.45
N PRO A 80 7.24 4.29 -11.91
CA PRO A 80 7.12 5.67 -11.43
C PRO A 80 5.77 6.29 -11.77
N GLY A 81 5.26 7.17 -10.90
CA GLY A 81 3.96 7.81 -11.12
C GLY A 81 3.40 8.48 -9.87
N ILE A 82 2.13 8.85 -9.95
CA ILE A 82 1.35 9.38 -8.82
C ILE A 82 0.63 8.22 -8.14
N TYR A 83 0.80 8.11 -6.84
CA TYR A 83 0.24 7.03 -6.02
C TYR A 83 -0.71 7.58 -4.95
N VAL A 84 -1.83 6.91 -4.76
CA VAL A 84 -2.60 6.95 -3.51
C VAL A 84 -1.98 5.93 -2.58
N ILE A 85 -1.56 6.38 -1.39
CA ILE A 85 -0.94 5.55 -0.36
C ILE A 85 -1.82 5.63 0.88
N SER A 86 -2.24 4.49 1.43
CA SER A 86 -3.18 4.44 2.55
C SER A 86 -2.81 3.36 3.55
N ALA A 87 -3.18 3.56 4.81
CA ALA A 87 -3.00 2.60 5.88
C ALA A 87 -4.11 2.69 6.91
N ALA A 88 -4.36 1.58 7.60
CA ALA A 88 -5.24 1.51 8.76
C ALA A 88 -4.63 0.61 9.84
N LEU A 89 -4.54 1.13 11.06
CA LEU A 89 -4.11 0.40 12.24
C LEU A 89 -5.13 0.55 13.36
N GLN A 90 -5.59 -0.56 13.90
CA GLN A 90 -6.45 -0.60 15.08
C GLN A 90 -5.63 -0.96 16.32
N PHE A 91 -5.47 -0.02 17.23
CA PHE A 91 -4.83 -0.26 18.52
C PHE A 91 -5.81 -0.90 19.50
N ALA A 92 -5.33 -1.83 20.30
CA ALA A 92 -6.10 -2.45 21.37
C ALA A 92 -6.63 -1.41 22.37
N VAL A 93 -7.63 -1.81 23.15
CA VAL A 93 -8.26 -0.98 24.17
C VAL A 93 -7.24 -0.56 25.23
N ASN A 94 -7.07 0.72 25.42
CA ASN A 94 -6.28 1.33 26.51
C ASN A 94 -6.62 2.80 26.60
N ALA A 95 -6.99 3.29 27.77
CA ALA A 95 -7.49 4.66 27.99
C ALA A 95 -6.38 5.73 28.06
N THR A 96 -5.09 5.34 27.97
CA THR A 96 -3.97 6.25 28.27
C THR A 96 -3.19 6.63 27.02
N GLY A 97 -2.78 7.88 26.92
CA GLY A 97 -1.82 8.40 25.96
C GLY A 97 -2.37 8.60 24.56
N ASN A 98 -1.51 8.46 23.57
CA ASN A 98 -1.80 8.72 22.17
C ASN A 98 -1.47 7.51 21.28
N ARG A 99 -2.04 7.49 20.10
CA ARG A 99 -1.77 6.57 18.99
C ARG A 99 -1.31 7.38 17.80
N PHE A 100 -0.15 7.07 17.29
CA PHE A 100 0.45 7.74 16.13
C PHE A 100 0.62 6.73 15.00
N VAL A 101 0.26 7.15 13.79
CA VAL A 101 0.54 6.43 12.55
C VAL A 101 1.11 7.42 11.54
N GLY A 102 2.12 7.03 10.79
CA GLY A 102 2.73 7.88 9.77
C GLY A 102 3.28 7.07 8.61
N ILE A 103 3.14 7.60 7.40
CA ILE A 103 3.77 7.08 6.17
C ILE A 103 5.08 7.81 5.97
N ARG A 104 6.17 7.06 5.85
CA ARG A 104 7.53 7.59 5.70
C ARG A 104 8.11 7.19 4.36
N LEU A 105 8.63 8.17 3.62
CA LEU A 105 9.33 7.99 2.34
C LEU A 105 10.81 7.75 2.59
N ASN A 106 11.37 6.74 1.94
CA ASN A 106 12.81 6.42 1.88
C ASN A 106 13.51 6.44 3.25
N GLY A 107 12.80 5.94 4.28
CA GLY A 107 13.33 5.85 5.63
C GLY A 107 13.60 7.20 6.34
N SER A 108 13.21 8.33 5.77
CA SER A 108 13.57 9.66 6.28
C SER A 108 12.38 10.59 6.49
N THR A 109 11.59 10.88 5.47
CA THR A 109 10.61 11.97 5.47
C THR A 109 9.20 11.45 5.67
N TYR A 110 8.45 11.98 6.63
CA TYR A 110 7.02 11.72 6.74
C TYR A 110 6.25 12.49 5.66
N ILE A 111 5.48 11.76 4.86
CA ILE A 111 4.61 12.32 3.82
C ILE A 111 3.14 12.36 4.22
N ALA A 112 2.77 11.63 5.28
CA ALA A 112 1.49 11.73 5.98
C ALA A 112 1.64 11.25 7.42
N ASN A 113 0.85 11.80 8.34
CA ASN A 113 0.72 11.26 9.69
C ASN A 113 -0.60 11.70 10.33
N ASP A 114 -1.04 10.91 11.31
CA ASP A 114 -2.16 11.24 12.20
C ASP A 114 -1.82 10.81 13.63
N ARG A 115 -2.36 11.55 14.59
CA ARG A 115 -2.21 11.27 16.01
C ARG A 115 -3.54 11.43 16.72
N ARG A 116 -3.99 10.37 17.38
CA ARG A 116 -5.25 10.36 18.12
C ARG A 116 -5.03 10.08 19.59
N ALA A 117 -5.81 10.73 20.44
CA ALA A 117 -5.86 10.40 21.85
C ALA A 117 -6.48 9.01 22.04
N ALA A 118 -6.07 8.34 23.13
CA ALA A 118 -6.73 7.13 23.58
C ALA A 118 -8.19 7.39 23.94
N VAL A 119 -9.04 6.39 23.74
CA VAL A 119 -10.46 6.40 24.11
C VAL A 119 -10.67 5.32 25.18
N ALA A 120 -11.40 5.67 26.23
CA ALA A 120 -11.72 4.70 27.28
C ALA A 120 -12.68 3.64 26.76
N ASN A 121 -12.39 2.37 27.07
CA ASN A 121 -13.20 1.21 26.74
C ASN A 121 -13.33 0.88 25.23
N GLU A 122 -12.60 1.56 24.36
CA GLU A 122 -12.60 1.31 22.92
C GLU A 122 -11.18 1.21 22.36
N GLY A 123 -11.03 0.40 21.31
CA GLY A 123 -9.84 0.41 20.48
C GLY A 123 -9.82 1.64 19.58
N VAL A 124 -8.62 2.18 19.31
CA VAL A 124 -8.48 3.37 18.45
C VAL A 124 -8.05 2.94 17.07
N VAL A 125 -8.87 3.21 16.06
CA VAL A 125 -8.49 3.07 14.66
C VAL A 125 -7.88 4.38 14.18
N VAL A 126 -6.64 4.30 13.65
CA VAL A 126 -6.00 5.41 12.94
C VAL A 126 -5.87 5.00 11.48
N ALA A 127 -6.61 5.69 10.63
CA ALA A 127 -6.55 5.52 9.18
C ALA A 127 -5.99 6.79 8.55
N ILE A 128 -5.00 6.63 7.66
CA ILE A 128 -4.34 7.74 6.96
C ILE A 128 -4.24 7.45 5.48
N ALA A 129 -4.25 8.51 4.68
CA ALA A 129 -3.97 8.43 3.26
C ALA A 129 -3.25 9.70 2.78
N THR A 130 -2.52 9.56 1.68
CA THR A 130 -1.89 10.68 0.97
C THR A 130 -1.82 10.37 -0.52
N VAL A 131 -1.63 11.42 -1.31
CA VAL A 131 -1.28 11.31 -2.73
C VAL A 131 0.13 11.82 -2.88
N TYR A 132 1.01 11.03 -3.50
CA TYR A 132 2.42 11.39 -3.63
C TYR A 132 3.00 10.88 -4.94
N GLN A 133 3.92 11.67 -5.54
CA GLN A 133 4.67 11.26 -6.71
C GLN A 133 5.88 10.45 -6.28
N LEU A 134 6.01 9.22 -6.78
CA LEU A 134 7.12 8.32 -6.51
C LEU A 134 7.95 8.08 -7.78
N ALA A 135 9.26 8.09 -7.64
CA ALA A 135 10.20 7.62 -8.65
C ALA A 135 10.42 6.10 -8.52
N ALA A 136 10.90 5.46 -9.58
CA ALA A 136 11.30 4.07 -9.50
C ALA A 136 12.41 3.88 -8.45
N GLY A 137 12.24 2.91 -7.56
CA GLY A 137 13.14 2.64 -6.44
C GLY A 137 12.81 3.39 -5.14
N ASP A 138 11.93 4.40 -5.17
CA ASP A 138 11.38 4.97 -3.95
C ASP A 138 10.58 3.91 -3.19
N TYR A 139 10.58 3.99 -1.86
CA TYR A 139 9.77 3.12 -1.04
C TYR A 139 9.06 3.88 0.08
N VAL A 140 7.93 3.35 0.50
CA VAL A 140 7.17 3.86 1.64
C VAL A 140 7.11 2.82 2.74
N GLU A 141 7.18 3.29 3.99
CA GLU A 141 7.09 2.48 5.20
C GLU A 141 5.98 3.02 6.10
N LEU A 142 5.26 2.12 6.75
CA LEU A 142 4.32 2.49 7.80
C LEU A 142 5.02 2.54 9.15
N ARG A 143 4.81 3.63 9.87
CA ARG A 143 5.38 3.88 11.20
C ARG A 143 4.26 4.04 12.21
N ALA A 144 4.41 3.44 13.39
CA ALA A 144 3.44 3.59 14.47
C ALA A 144 4.10 3.77 15.83
N ALA A 145 3.45 4.52 16.70
CA ALA A 145 3.85 4.72 18.10
C ALA A 145 2.61 4.81 19.00
N GLN A 146 2.80 4.48 20.26
CA GLN A 146 1.79 4.63 21.29
C GLN A 146 2.43 5.02 22.63
N THR A 147 1.69 5.69 23.49
CA THR A 147 2.19 6.20 24.78
C THR A 147 1.26 5.77 25.93
N SER A 148 0.89 4.48 25.97
CA SER A 148 -0.01 3.93 26.99
C SER A 148 0.64 3.64 28.35
N GLY A 149 1.97 3.73 28.42
CA GLY A 149 2.75 3.37 29.61
C GLY A 149 3.28 1.93 29.61
N GLY A 150 2.81 1.07 28.74
CA GLY A 150 3.24 -0.33 28.57
C GLY A 150 3.16 -0.78 27.10
N ASN A 151 3.40 -2.06 26.86
CA ASN A 151 3.18 -2.64 25.54
C ASN A 151 1.69 -2.58 25.16
N LEU A 152 1.42 -2.31 23.89
CA LEU A 152 0.06 -2.29 23.36
C LEU A 152 0.05 -2.87 21.95
N ASP A 153 -0.94 -3.71 21.68
CA ASP A 153 -1.06 -4.36 20.37
C ASP A 153 -1.78 -3.47 19.35
N VAL A 154 -1.27 -3.52 18.13
CA VAL A 154 -2.06 -3.27 16.93
C VAL A 154 -2.72 -4.60 16.60
N VAL A 155 -4.05 -4.66 16.71
CA VAL A 155 -4.80 -5.91 16.59
C VAL A 155 -4.96 -6.32 15.12
N ALA A 156 -4.90 -7.63 14.87
CA ALA A 156 -5.23 -8.18 13.56
C ALA A 156 -6.75 -8.37 13.47
N VAL A 157 -7.36 -7.62 12.55
CA VAL A 157 -8.79 -7.68 12.23
C VAL A 157 -8.93 -7.85 10.73
N ASP A 158 -9.68 -8.87 10.32
CA ASP A 158 -9.86 -9.22 8.91
C ASP A 158 -10.25 -8.01 8.03
N ASN A 159 -9.51 -7.81 6.94
CA ASN A 159 -9.69 -6.75 5.95
C ASN A 159 -9.65 -5.30 6.48
N ASN A 160 -9.14 -5.08 7.69
CA ASN A 160 -9.16 -3.78 8.32
C ASN A 160 -7.83 -3.36 8.94
N SER A 161 -7.16 -4.24 9.73
CA SER A 161 -5.96 -3.89 10.49
C SER A 161 -5.09 -5.13 10.77
N PRO A 162 -3.76 -4.98 10.75
CA PRO A 162 -2.96 -3.92 10.11
C PRO A 162 -3.02 -4.00 8.59
N GLU A 163 -3.25 -2.91 7.93
CA GLU A 163 -3.34 -2.83 6.46
C GLU A 163 -2.50 -1.66 5.93
N PHE A 164 -1.79 -1.87 4.82
CA PHE A 164 -1.03 -0.84 4.12
C PHE A 164 -1.11 -1.06 2.63
N ALA A 165 -1.35 -0.01 1.88
CA ALA A 165 -1.51 -0.11 0.43
C ALA A 165 -0.91 1.09 -0.29
N MET A 166 -0.47 0.88 -1.53
CA MET A 166 -0.22 1.94 -2.50
C MET A 166 -0.76 1.53 -3.87
N VAL A 167 -1.39 2.46 -4.57
CA VAL A 167 -1.98 2.26 -5.88
C VAL A 167 -1.62 3.42 -6.78
N ARG A 168 -1.06 3.14 -7.95
CA ARG A 168 -0.77 4.13 -8.98
C ARG A 168 -2.06 4.64 -9.61
N VAL A 169 -2.18 5.97 -9.75
CA VAL A 169 -3.35 6.64 -10.32
C VAL A 169 -3.00 7.55 -11.50
N GLY A 170 -1.70 7.74 -11.77
CA GLY A 170 -1.23 8.55 -12.87
C GLY A 170 0.25 8.37 -13.17
#